data_a7ce197f039c6c5cc88836df5512a8c7
#
_entry.id   a7ce197f039c6c5cc88836df5512a8c7
#
_cell.length_a   1.000
_cell.length_b   1.000
_cell.length_c   1.000
_cell.angle_alpha   90.00
_cell.angle_beta   90.00
_cell.angle_gamma   90.00
#
_symmetry.space_group_name_H-M   'P 1'
#
loop_
_entity.id
_entity.type
_entity.pdbx_description
1 polymer ?
#
loop_
_entity_poly.entity_id
_entity_poly.type
_entity_poly.pdbx_seq_one_letter_code
_entity_poly.pdbx_strand_id
1 'polypeptide(L)'
;LKGINLTINAGEVHAIMGPNGAGKSTLSNVLAGRDGYEITQGEVIYKNDDLLALAAEERAQRGVFLAFQYPVEIPGVSNIYLLKAALNAVRKYQGLDDLDAIDFLTLVRSKLELVKMDEQFLHRGVNEGFSGGEKKRNEILQMALLEPSLAILDETDSGLDIDALRTVSDGVNALRSADRSIVMITHYQRLLDY
;
A
#
# COMPACT_ATOMS: atom_id res chain seq x y z
N LEU A 1 11.76 1.17 18.39
CA LEU A 1 12.86 1.54 17.50
C LEU A 1 13.89 2.36 18.29
N LYS A 2 15.17 2.17 18.03
CA LYS A 2 16.26 2.84 18.76
C LYS A 2 17.15 3.59 17.76
N GLY A 3 16.73 4.81 17.40
CA GLY A 3 17.52 5.69 16.55
C GLY A 3 17.61 5.20 15.10
N ILE A 4 16.60 5.56 14.30
CA ILE A 4 16.63 5.39 12.85
C ILE A 4 16.82 6.78 12.24
N ASN A 5 17.78 6.88 11.32
CA ASN A 5 17.93 8.05 10.46
C ASN A 5 17.85 7.55 9.01
N LEU A 6 16.79 7.94 8.30
CA LEU A 6 16.52 7.50 6.94
C LEU A 6 15.94 8.67 6.15
N THR A 7 16.50 8.92 4.98
CA THR A 7 15.94 9.87 4.02
C THR A 7 15.58 9.12 2.75
N ILE A 8 14.38 9.38 2.24
CA ILE A 8 13.87 8.78 1.00
C ILE A 8 13.41 9.93 0.10
N ASN A 9 14.05 10.07 -1.05
CA ASN A 9 13.68 11.08 -2.03
C ASN A 9 12.53 10.57 -2.94
N ALA A 10 11.83 11.51 -3.57
CA ALA A 10 10.80 11.16 -4.55
C ALA A 10 11.39 10.25 -5.66
N GLY A 11 10.64 9.24 -6.07
CA GLY A 11 11.03 8.29 -7.09
C GLY A 11 11.97 7.16 -6.64
N GLU A 12 12.46 7.20 -5.41
CA GLU A 12 13.36 6.16 -4.90
C GLU A 12 12.62 4.90 -4.44
N VAL A 13 13.28 3.75 -4.61
CA VAL A 13 12.85 2.46 -4.04
C VAL A 13 13.88 2.05 -2.99
N HIS A 14 13.43 1.94 -1.76
CA HIS A 14 14.25 1.53 -0.62
C HIS A 14 13.85 0.15 -0.12
N ALA A 15 14.80 -0.78 -0.08
CA ALA A 15 14.62 -2.08 0.55
C ALA A 15 15.11 -2.03 2.01
N ILE A 16 14.23 -2.34 2.94
CA ILE A 16 14.56 -2.48 4.36
C ILE A 16 14.64 -3.96 4.70
N MET A 17 15.82 -4.41 5.04
CA MET A 17 16.09 -5.80 5.37
C MET A 17 16.64 -5.91 6.79
N GLY A 18 16.52 -7.08 7.39
CA GLY A 18 17.04 -7.36 8.74
C GLY A 18 16.38 -8.57 9.38
N PRO A 19 16.90 -9.05 10.50
CA PRO A 19 16.35 -10.22 11.20
C PRO A 19 14.94 -9.94 11.74
N ASN A 20 14.23 -11.03 12.09
CA ASN A 20 12.94 -10.92 12.78
C ASN A 20 13.12 -10.20 14.11
N GLY A 21 12.17 -9.33 14.46
CA GLY A 21 12.25 -8.51 15.68
C GLY A 21 13.12 -7.25 15.56
N ALA A 22 13.75 -6.97 14.40
CA ALA A 22 14.54 -5.75 14.21
C ALA A 22 13.70 -4.46 14.19
N GLY A 23 12.36 -4.56 14.12
CA GLY A 23 11.46 -3.41 14.14
C GLY A 23 11.00 -2.93 12.77
N LYS A 24 11.19 -3.73 11.71
CA LYS A 24 10.80 -3.36 10.33
C LYS A 24 9.30 -3.05 10.24
N SER A 25 8.44 -3.99 10.66
CA SER A 25 6.98 -3.79 10.67
C SER A 25 6.52 -2.77 11.72
N THR A 26 7.30 -2.54 12.77
CA THR A 26 7.06 -1.43 13.69
C THR A 26 7.22 -0.09 12.96
N LEU A 27 8.26 0.04 12.14
CA LEU A 27 8.48 1.26 11.34
C LEU A 27 7.33 1.49 10.37
N SER A 28 6.91 0.46 9.61
CA SER A 28 5.79 0.59 8.65
C SER A 28 4.49 0.99 9.33
N ASN A 29 4.17 0.37 10.48
CA ASN A 29 2.96 0.68 11.24
C ASN A 29 2.99 2.11 11.82
N VAL A 30 4.14 2.56 12.35
CA VAL A 30 4.31 3.93 12.85
C VAL A 30 4.15 4.94 11.73
N LEU A 31 4.74 4.70 10.55
CA LEU A 31 4.61 5.59 9.40
C LEU A 31 3.17 5.65 8.87
N ALA A 32 2.44 4.53 8.90
CA ALA A 32 1.04 4.48 8.51
C ALA A 32 0.06 5.07 9.54
N GLY A 33 0.53 5.37 10.76
CA GLY A 33 -0.31 5.94 11.82
C GLY A 33 -1.15 4.91 12.57
N ARG A 34 -0.71 3.64 12.59
CA ARG A 34 -1.43 2.61 13.34
C ARG A 34 -1.37 2.88 14.84
N ASP A 35 -2.52 2.74 15.52
CA ASP A 35 -2.62 2.88 16.96
C ASP A 35 -1.78 1.86 17.73
N GLY A 36 -1.47 2.19 19.00
CA GLY A 36 -0.76 1.30 19.92
C GLY A 36 0.75 1.48 19.93
N TYR A 37 1.29 2.47 19.23
CA TYR A 37 2.71 2.84 19.28
C TYR A 37 2.89 4.20 19.95
N GLU A 38 3.73 4.26 20.98
CA GLU A 38 4.15 5.50 21.63
C GLU A 38 5.49 5.96 21.06
N ILE A 39 5.53 7.18 20.54
CA ILE A 39 6.74 7.80 20.00
C ILE A 39 7.31 8.71 21.07
N THR A 40 8.38 8.27 21.70
CA THR A 40 8.99 8.99 22.81
C THR A 40 9.97 10.07 22.37
N GLN A 41 10.60 9.91 21.20
CA GLN A 41 11.57 10.84 20.63
C GLN A 41 11.67 10.65 19.11
N GLY A 42 12.11 11.70 18.42
CA GLY A 42 12.31 11.71 16.98
C GLY A 42 11.21 12.45 16.24
N GLU A 43 11.41 12.63 14.95
CA GLU A 43 10.52 13.30 14.05
C GLU A 43 10.39 12.50 12.74
N VAL A 44 9.28 12.65 12.05
CA VAL A 44 9.09 12.11 10.69
C VAL A 44 8.51 13.23 9.84
N ILE A 45 9.31 13.73 8.91
CA ILE A 45 8.89 14.78 7.98
C ILE A 45 8.48 14.14 6.66
N TYR A 46 7.28 14.43 6.21
CA TYR A 46 6.73 13.99 4.93
C TYR A 46 6.15 15.17 4.17
N LYS A 47 6.71 15.48 2.99
CA LYS A 47 6.33 16.65 2.17
C LYS A 47 6.30 17.97 2.97
N ASN A 48 7.30 18.17 3.81
CA ASN A 48 7.48 19.30 4.73
C ASN A 48 6.50 19.37 5.92
N ASP A 49 5.65 18.39 6.11
CA ASP A 49 4.75 18.32 7.26
C ASP A 49 5.24 17.28 8.27
N ASP A 50 4.91 17.49 9.56
CA ASP A 50 5.11 16.48 10.59
C ASP A 50 4.10 15.33 10.41
N LEU A 51 4.59 14.18 9.93
CA LEU A 51 3.75 13.00 9.69
C LEU A 51 3.18 12.45 11.01
N LEU A 52 3.90 12.58 12.12
CA LEU A 52 3.49 12.01 13.40
C LEU A 52 2.29 12.74 14.02
N ALA A 53 2.08 14.02 13.66
CA ALA A 53 0.94 14.81 14.09
C ALA A 53 -0.38 14.44 13.38
N LEU A 54 -0.32 13.65 12.31
CA LEU A 54 -1.47 13.31 11.47
C LEU A 54 -2.10 11.98 11.89
N ALA A 55 -3.44 11.91 11.87
CA ALA A 55 -4.18 10.66 11.98
C ALA A 55 -3.95 9.75 10.76
N ALA A 56 -4.23 8.44 10.90
CA ALA A 56 -3.98 7.46 9.83
C ALA A 56 -4.72 7.81 8.53
N GLU A 57 -5.98 8.23 8.62
CA GLU A 57 -6.80 8.66 7.49
C GLU A 57 -6.24 9.91 6.79
N GLU A 58 -5.68 10.84 7.54
CA GLU A 58 -5.05 12.05 6.99
C GLU A 58 -3.77 11.69 6.24
N ARG A 59 -2.97 10.74 6.77
CA ARG A 59 -1.78 10.23 6.09
C ARG A 59 -2.15 9.54 4.78
N ALA A 60 -3.20 8.70 4.80
CA ALA A 60 -3.69 8.03 3.60
C ALA A 60 -4.16 9.05 2.54
N GLN A 61 -4.91 10.07 2.92
CA GLN A 61 -5.37 11.14 2.02
C GLN A 61 -4.19 11.95 1.43
N ARG A 62 -3.11 12.09 2.18
CA ARG A 62 -1.88 12.76 1.71
C ARG A 62 -0.98 11.86 0.88
N GLY A 63 -1.37 10.62 0.66
CA GLY A 63 -0.71 9.66 -0.23
C GLY A 63 0.29 8.76 0.45
N VAL A 64 0.14 8.47 1.74
CA VAL A 64 0.84 7.38 2.42
C VAL A 64 -0.01 6.12 2.31
N PHE A 65 0.57 5.04 1.81
CA PHE A 65 -0.09 3.74 1.64
C PHE A 65 0.71 2.65 2.34
N LEU A 66 0.03 1.74 3.02
CA LEU A 66 0.63 0.55 3.62
C LEU A 66 -0.03 -0.71 3.06
N ALA A 67 0.75 -1.55 2.37
CA ALA A 67 0.40 -2.94 2.12
C ALA A 67 0.82 -3.78 3.34
N PHE A 68 -0.14 -4.45 3.95
CA PHE A 68 0.08 -5.17 5.20
C PHE A 68 0.77 -6.52 4.98
N GLN A 69 1.58 -6.94 5.94
CA GLN A 69 2.10 -8.32 5.98
C GLN A 69 0.96 -9.35 5.88
N TYR A 70 -0.11 -9.12 6.65
CA TYR A 70 -1.33 -9.93 6.64
C TYR A 70 -2.53 -9.04 6.28
N PRO A 71 -2.97 -9.03 5.00
CA PRO A 71 -4.10 -8.23 4.58
C PRO A 71 -5.38 -8.59 5.34
N VAL A 72 -6.05 -7.57 5.86
CA VAL A 72 -7.27 -7.74 6.68
C VAL A 72 -8.45 -8.14 5.81
N GLU A 73 -9.29 -9.05 6.31
CA GLU A 73 -10.59 -9.36 5.74
C GLU A 73 -11.65 -8.42 6.34
N ILE A 74 -12.54 -7.89 5.50
CA ILE A 74 -13.68 -7.06 5.94
C ILE A 74 -14.97 -7.68 5.39
N PRO A 75 -15.53 -8.67 6.10
CA PRO A 75 -16.75 -9.33 5.68
C PRO A 75 -17.92 -8.33 5.56
N GLY A 76 -18.74 -8.52 4.54
CA GLY A 76 -19.93 -7.67 4.31
C GLY A 76 -19.65 -6.31 3.67
N VAL A 77 -18.39 -5.93 3.50
CA VAL A 77 -18.00 -4.74 2.72
C VAL A 77 -17.42 -5.19 1.38
N SER A 78 -18.13 -4.95 0.28
CA SER A 78 -17.61 -5.34 -1.04
C SER A 78 -16.35 -4.57 -1.40
N ASN A 79 -15.43 -5.25 -2.09
CA ASN A 79 -14.15 -4.66 -2.49
C ASN A 79 -14.35 -3.42 -3.36
N ILE A 80 -15.30 -3.45 -4.31
CA ILE A 80 -15.64 -2.30 -5.15
C ILE A 80 -16.09 -1.08 -4.35
N TYR A 81 -16.87 -1.30 -3.29
CA TYR A 81 -17.34 -0.22 -2.42
C TYR A 81 -16.18 0.42 -1.67
N LEU A 82 -15.31 -0.40 -1.05
CA LEU A 82 -14.11 0.10 -0.36
C LEU A 82 -13.22 0.90 -1.31
N LEU A 83 -12.90 0.34 -2.48
CA LEU A 83 -12.02 0.98 -3.45
C LEU A 83 -12.55 2.33 -3.94
N LYS A 84 -13.85 2.40 -4.24
CA LYS A 84 -14.50 3.66 -4.67
C LYS A 84 -14.50 4.69 -3.55
N ALA A 85 -14.87 4.28 -2.33
CA ALA A 85 -14.91 5.18 -1.17
C ALA A 85 -13.52 5.73 -0.85
N ALA A 86 -12.49 4.88 -0.83
CA ALA A 86 -11.11 5.28 -0.58
C ALA A 86 -10.58 6.24 -1.66
N LEU A 87 -10.80 5.93 -2.94
CA LEU A 87 -10.38 6.79 -4.03
C LEU A 87 -11.06 8.17 -3.97
N ASN A 88 -12.37 8.21 -3.73
CA ASN A 88 -13.10 9.48 -3.64
C ASN A 88 -12.67 10.29 -2.41
N ALA A 89 -12.30 9.65 -1.29
CA ALA A 89 -11.74 10.34 -0.14
C ALA A 89 -10.40 11.03 -0.46
N VAL A 90 -9.51 10.35 -1.21
CA VAL A 90 -8.24 10.94 -1.69
C VAL A 90 -8.51 12.08 -2.68
N ARG A 91 -9.40 11.88 -3.65
CA ARG A 91 -9.78 12.91 -4.63
C ARG A 91 -10.34 14.17 -3.96
N LYS A 92 -11.26 13.99 -3.01
CA LYS A 92 -11.82 15.09 -2.23
C LYS A 92 -10.75 15.89 -1.47
N TYR A 93 -9.79 15.21 -0.87
CA TYR A 93 -8.65 15.86 -0.22
C TYR A 93 -7.82 16.68 -1.21
N GLN A 94 -7.68 16.20 -2.46
CA GLN A 94 -6.98 16.88 -3.55
C GLN A 94 -7.81 18.01 -4.20
N GLY A 95 -9.05 18.26 -3.76
CA GLY A 95 -9.95 19.24 -4.35
C GLY A 95 -10.57 18.81 -5.68
N LEU A 96 -10.59 17.50 -5.96
CA LEU A 96 -11.19 16.92 -7.15
C LEU A 96 -12.59 16.39 -6.86
N ASP A 97 -13.46 16.41 -7.86
CA ASP A 97 -14.79 15.83 -7.77
C ASP A 97 -14.76 14.31 -7.62
N ASP A 98 -15.80 13.78 -6.98
CA ASP A 98 -15.99 12.32 -6.87
C ASP A 98 -16.16 11.71 -8.27
N LEU A 99 -15.58 10.53 -8.47
CA LEU A 99 -15.87 9.75 -9.67
C LEU A 99 -17.27 9.17 -9.60
N ASP A 100 -18.00 9.29 -10.70
CA ASP A 100 -19.26 8.57 -10.85
C ASP A 100 -19.03 7.04 -10.95
N ALA A 101 -20.12 6.27 -11.07
CA ALA A 101 -20.02 4.81 -11.11
C ALA A 101 -19.39 4.29 -12.41
N ILE A 102 -19.62 4.97 -13.52
CA ILE A 102 -19.15 4.54 -14.85
C ILE A 102 -17.66 4.80 -14.98
N ASP A 103 -17.23 6.01 -14.64
CA ASP A 103 -15.82 6.40 -14.68
C ASP A 103 -14.98 5.55 -13.72
N PHE A 104 -15.50 5.30 -12.51
CA PHE A 104 -14.84 4.42 -11.57
C PHE A 104 -14.71 2.99 -12.09
N LEU A 105 -15.78 2.39 -12.67
CA LEU A 105 -15.73 1.05 -13.25
C LEU A 105 -14.73 0.96 -14.40
N THR A 106 -14.68 1.97 -15.25
CA THR A 106 -13.70 2.03 -16.34
C THR A 106 -12.27 2.06 -15.80
N LEU A 107 -12.02 2.90 -14.79
CA LEU A 107 -10.71 3.00 -14.15
C LEU A 107 -10.32 1.69 -13.47
N VAL A 108 -11.18 1.11 -12.63
CA VAL A 108 -10.83 -0.10 -11.87
C VAL A 108 -10.57 -1.29 -12.80
N ARG A 109 -11.31 -1.44 -13.89
CA ARG A 109 -11.09 -2.49 -14.89
C ARG A 109 -9.70 -2.40 -15.52
N SER A 110 -9.26 -1.21 -15.88
CA SER A 110 -7.88 -1.02 -16.40
C SER A 110 -6.80 -1.42 -15.39
N LYS A 111 -7.07 -1.23 -14.09
CA LYS A 111 -6.12 -1.60 -13.03
C LYS A 111 -6.18 -3.10 -12.68
N LEU A 112 -7.33 -3.77 -12.86
CA LEU A 112 -7.46 -5.23 -12.71
C LEU A 112 -6.56 -5.98 -13.69
N GLU A 113 -6.44 -5.51 -14.93
CA GLU A 113 -5.53 -6.09 -15.93
C GLU A 113 -4.07 -6.08 -15.46
N LEU A 114 -3.63 -4.98 -14.84
CA LEU A 114 -2.27 -4.84 -14.31
C LEU A 114 -1.94 -5.91 -13.27
N VAL A 115 -2.89 -6.24 -12.40
CA VAL A 115 -2.70 -7.21 -11.31
C VAL A 115 -3.20 -8.61 -11.67
N LYS A 116 -3.66 -8.82 -12.90
CA LYS A 116 -4.19 -10.10 -13.39
C LYS A 116 -5.27 -10.68 -12.46
N MET A 117 -6.21 -9.83 -12.03
CA MET A 117 -7.36 -10.23 -11.20
C MET A 117 -8.64 -10.21 -12.00
N ASP A 118 -9.51 -11.19 -11.74
CA ASP A 118 -10.84 -11.25 -12.31
C ASP A 118 -11.79 -10.23 -11.67
N GLU A 119 -12.71 -9.66 -12.47
CA GLU A 119 -13.66 -8.65 -12.00
C GLU A 119 -14.60 -9.18 -10.89
N GLN A 120 -14.84 -10.50 -10.82
CA GLN A 120 -15.64 -11.11 -9.75
C GLN A 120 -15.13 -10.78 -8.34
N PHE A 121 -13.82 -10.54 -8.16
CA PHE A 121 -13.24 -10.17 -6.88
C PHE A 121 -13.70 -8.80 -6.38
N LEU A 122 -14.16 -7.93 -7.27
CA LEU A 122 -14.73 -6.62 -6.90
C LEU A 122 -16.03 -6.75 -6.11
N HIS A 123 -16.81 -7.80 -6.37
CA HIS A 123 -18.14 -8.01 -5.78
C HIS A 123 -18.12 -8.82 -4.49
N ARG A 124 -16.98 -9.40 -4.14
CA ARG A 124 -16.79 -10.14 -2.88
C ARG A 124 -16.43 -9.19 -1.75
N GLY A 125 -16.62 -9.64 -0.51
CA GLY A 125 -16.10 -8.93 0.66
C GLY A 125 -14.58 -8.74 0.55
N VAL A 126 -14.09 -7.63 1.09
CA VAL A 126 -12.65 -7.28 1.01
C VAL A 126 -11.82 -8.43 1.57
N ASN A 127 -11.00 -9.04 0.72
CA ASN A 127 -10.13 -10.18 1.01
C ASN A 127 -10.84 -11.44 1.52
N GLU A 128 -12.18 -11.48 1.57
CA GLU A 128 -12.97 -12.58 2.11
C GLU A 128 -12.84 -13.83 1.23
N GLY A 129 -12.20 -14.87 1.80
CA GLY A 129 -11.92 -16.12 1.12
C GLY A 129 -10.96 -15.99 -0.06
N PHE A 130 -10.15 -14.94 -0.12
CA PHE A 130 -9.06 -14.82 -1.09
C PHE A 130 -7.88 -15.68 -0.64
N SER A 131 -7.20 -16.31 -1.60
CA SER A 131 -5.88 -16.90 -1.36
C SER A 131 -4.84 -15.85 -0.99
N GLY A 132 -3.70 -16.27 -0.43
CA GLY A 132 -2.61 -15.33 -0.10
C GLY A 132 -2.18 -14.47 -1.30
N GLY A 133 -2.02 -15.09 -2.47
CA GLY A 133 -1.65 -14.38 -3.70
C GLY A 133 -2.74 -13.41 -4.18
N GLU A 134 -4.01 -13.75 -4.06
CA GLU A 134 -5.12 -12.87 -4.41
C GLU A 134 -5.22 -11.67 -3.46
N LYS A 135 -4.99 -11.87 -2.15
CA LYS A 135 -4.93 -10.80 -1.16
C LYS A 135 -3.81 -9.79 -1.50
N LYS A 136 -2.62 -10.30 -1.86
CA LYS A 136 -1.51 -9.42 -2.23
C LYS A 136 -1.76 -8.68 -3.55
N ARG A 137 -2.33 -9.34 -4.56
CA ARG A 137 -2.75 -8.68 -5.80
C ARG A 137 -3.81 -7.61 -5.54
N ASN A 138 -4.73 -7.84 -4.60
CA ASN A 138 -5.71 -6.84 -4.19
C ASN A 138 -5.07 -5.62 -3.53
N GLU A 139 -4.01 -5.78 -2.75
CA GLU A 139 -3.23 -4.65 -2.21
C GLU A 139 -2.55 -3.85 -3.32
N ILE A 140 -1.97 -4.51 -4.33
CA ILE A 140 -1.39 -3.81 -5.49
C ILE A 140 -2.48 -3.12 -6.32
N LEU A 141 -3.68 -3.69 -6.43
CA LEU A 141 -4.84 -3.02 -7.03
C LEU A 141 -5.20 -1.73 -6.28
N GLN A 142 -5.24 -1.78 -4.95
CA GLN A 142 -5.46 -0.59 -4.11
C GLN A 142 -4.38 0.47 -4.37
N MET A 143 -3.10 0.07 -4.37
CA MET A 143 -1.98 0.97 -4.66
C MET A 143 -2.10 1.58 -6.07
N ALA A 144 -2.52 0.78 -7.07
CA ALA A 144 -2.71 1.24 -8.44
C ALA A 144 -3.83 2.25 -8.61
N LEU A 145 -4.90 2.14 -7.80
CA LEU A 145 -6.04 3.04 -7.82
C LEU A 145 -5.80 4.33 -7.02
N LEU A 146 -5.20 4.20 -5.84
CA LEU A 146 -4.99 5.33 -4.93
C LEU A 146 -3.78 6.20 -5.32
N GLU A 147 -2.88 5.67 -6.13
CA GLU A 147 -1.67 6.34 -6.64
C GLU A 147 -0.88 7.09 -5.54
N PRO A 148 -0.49 6.40 -4.46
CA PRO A 148 0.17 7.05 -3.33
C PRO A 148 1.52 7.63 -3.73
N SER A 149 1.95 8.70 -3.04
CA SER A 149 3.31 9.24 -3.20
C SER A 149 4.35 8.47 -2.38
N LEU A 150 3.91 7.82 -1.29
CA LEU A 150 4.74 6.93 -0.48
C LEU A 150 4.01 5.59 -0.30
N ALA A 151 4.50 4.54 -0.93
CA ALA A 151 4.02 3.18 -0.75
C ALA A 151 4.96 2.40 0.16
N ILE A 152 4.44 1.85 1.23
CA ILE A 152 5.16 0.98 2.16
C ILE A 152 4.63 -0.43 1.96
N LEU A 153 5.48 -1.36 1.55
CA LEU A 153 5.15 -2.75 1.26
C LEU A 153 5.77 -3.63 2.33
N ASP A 154 4.97 -4.05 3.32
CA ASP A 154 5.46 -4.84 4.45
C ASP A 154 5.33 -6.35 4.14
N GLU A 155 6.47 -6.98 3.83
CA GLU A 155 6.58 -8.42 3.50
C GLU A 155 5.52 -8.89 2.49
N THR A 156 5.29 -8.10 1.44
CA THR A 156 4.31 -8.43 0.39
C THR A 156 4.68 -9.66 -0.43
N ASP A 157 5.90 -10.14 -0.31
CA ASP A 157 6.48 -11.33 -0.91
C ASP A 157 6.33 -12.60 -0.05
N SER A 158 5.93 -12.45 1.22
CA SER A 158 5.83 -13.57 2.15
C SER A 158 4.71 -14.53 1.78
N GLY A 159 5.02 -15.84 1.71
CA GLY A 159 4.04 -16.88 1.47
C GLY A 159 3.50 -16.96 0.04
N LEU A 160 4.11 -16.25 -0.91
CA LEU A 160 3.75 -16.30 -2.32
C LEU A 160 4.50 -17.41 -3.06
N ASP A 161 3.83 -18.07 -3.99
CA ASP A 161 4.49 -18.85 -5.02
C ASP A 161 5.21 -17.94 -6.04
N ILE A 162 6.01 -18.53 -6.91
CA ILE A 162 6.85 -17.78 -7.87
C ILE A 162 6.00 -16.94 -8.84
N ASP A 163 4.85 -17.43 -9.26
CA ASP A 163 3.99 -16.74 -10.23
C ASP A 163 3.25 -15.56 -9.59
N ALA A 164 2.76 -15.72 -8.36
CA ALA A 164 2.17 -14.65 -7.58
C ALA A 164 3.23 -13.58 -7.25
N LEU A 165 4.44 -13.98 -6.84
CA LEU A 165 5.55 -13.07 -6.57
C LEU A 165 5.88 -12.24 -7.82
N ARG A 166 6.02 -12.88 -8.98
CA ARG A 166 6.28 -12.19 -10.24
C ARG A 166 5.18 -11.18 -10.57
N THR A 167 3.90 -11.59 -10.44
CA THR A 167 2.76 -10.69 -10.72
C THR A 167 2.76 -9.48 -9.78
N VAL A 168 3.05 -9.66 -8.50
CA VAL A 168 3.18 -8.57 -7.53
C VAL A 168 4.34 -7.65 -7.91
N SER A 169 5.51 -8.21 -8.22
CA SER A 169 6.70 -7.44 -8.61
C SER A 169 6.47 -6.65 -9.91
N ASP A 170 5.87 -7.28 -10.93
CA ASP A 170 5.49 -6.62 -12.18
C ASP A 170 4.54 -5.45 -11.91
N GLY A 171 3.53 -5.65 -11.04
CA GLY A 171 2.59 -4.62 -10.63
C GLY A 171 3.28 -3.45 -9.93
N VAL A 172 4.17 -3.72 -8.97
CA VAL A 172 4.96 -2.69 -8.29
C VAL A 172 5.84 -1.91 -9.27
N ASN A 173 6.55 -2.62 -10.16
CA ASN A 173 7.42 -1.99 -11.16
C ASN A 173 6.64 -1.10 -12.14
N ALA A 174 5.47 -1.55 -12.59
CA ALA A 174 4.60 -0.75 -13.46
C ALA A 174 4.05 0.52 -12.79
N LEU A 175 4.00 0.53 -11.45
CA LEU A 175 3.55 1.68 -10.68
C LEU A 175 4.68 2.63 -10.25
N ARG A 176 5.95 2.34 -10.58
CA ARG A 176 7.07 3.25 -10.30
C ARG A 176 6.92 4.53 -11.11
N SER A 177 7.20 5.66 -10.46
CA SER A 177 7.22 6.98 -11.10
C SER A 177 8.22 7.89 -10.40
N ALA A 178 8.58 9.00 -11.02
CA ALA A 178 9.48 10.00 -10.43
C ALA A 178 8.92 10.64 -9.14
N ASP A 179 7.59 10.60 -8.97
CA ASP A 179 6.91 11.22 -7.84
C ASP A 179 6.48 10.22 -6.76
N ARG A 180 6.77 8.92 -6.97
CA ARG A 180 6.39 7.86 -6.03
C ARG A 180 7.60 7.20 -5.41
N SER A 181 7.71 7.28 -4.10
CA SER A 181 8.70 6.54 -3.33
C SER A 181 8.10 5.22 -2.84
N ILE A 182 8.89 4.15 -2.90
CA ILE A 182 8.48 2.81 -2.46
C ILE A 182 9.45 2.33 -1.39
N VAL A 183 8.92 1.96 -0.24
CA VAL A 183 9.66 1.30 0.83
C VAL A 183 9.23 -0.16 0.87
N MET A 184 10.14 -1.06 0.57
CA MET A 184 9.89 -2.49 0.60
C MET A 184 10.55 -3.10 1.82
N ILE A 185 9.75 -3.71 2.69
CA ILE A 185 10.25 -4.54 3.79
C ILE A 185 10.21 -5.98 3.32
N THR A 186 11.37 -6.62 3.26
CA THR A 186 11.48 -8.00 2.78
C THR A 186 12.59 -8.77 3.51
N HIS A 187 12.42 -10.07 3.58
CA HIS A 187 13.45 -11.02 4.01
C HIS A 187 14.12 -11.72 2.83
N TYR A 188 13.58 -11.58 1.62
CA TYR A 188 14.02 -12.32 0.45
C TYR A 188 14.80 -11.44 -0.51
N GLN A 189 16.09 -11.73 -0.62
CA GLN A 189 16.97 -11.06 -1.57
C GLN A 189 16.47 -11.20 -3.02
N ARG A 190 15.77 -12.30 -3.33
CA ARG A 190 15.18 -12.55 -4.65
C ARG A 190 14.19 -11.48 -5.13
N LEU A 191 13.54 -10.76 -4.22
CA LEU A 191 12.64 -9.68 -4.61
C LEU A 191 13.37 -8.51 -5.27
N LEU A 192 14.65 -8.34 -4.95
CA LEU A 192 15.50 -7.29 -5.52
C LEU A 192 15.96 -7.61 -6.96
N ASP A 193 15.78 -8.86 -7.40
CA ASP A 193 16.15 -9.30 -8.76
C ASP A 193 15.01 -9.05 -9.77
N TYR A 194 13.82 -8.69 -9.32
CA TYR A 194 12.63 -8.35 -10.10
C TYR A 194 12.35 -6.85 -10.10
#